data_972e9527e83d4b04b3296f5be63c4848
#
_entry.id   972e9527e83d4b04b3296f5be63c4848
#
_cell.length_a   1.000
_cell.length_b   1.000
_cell.length_c   1.000
_cell.angle_alpha   90.00
_cell.angle_beta   90.00
_cell.angle_gamma   90.00
#
_symmetry.space_group_name_H-M   'P 1'
#
loop_
_entity.id
_entity.type
_entity.pdbx_description
1 polymer ?
#
loop_
_entity_poly.entity_id
_entity_poly.type
_entity_poly.pdbx_seq_one_letter_code
_entity_poly.pdbx_strand_id
1 'polypeptide(L)'
;MRVSTSTGICSTVLWKQKMYYSCEESIQAIAKAGFDAIDLCFVAYGREGLPMAQPDWRDWVKRQKEYCDAAGLPVTQAHAHYYGTREFRKFTQQDREEHTAKIIRDIEAAGICHVPWLVIHPDSAYDETGYSRRLSLQKETERLKRFGELAARYGVGLAVENMVENVESGRRFGSTQEDLLELLSALGDDKLFGICWDTGHANLTQMNQPAAIREIGSHLKALHINDNRGERDDHLLPYLGYVEWTPLLQALKETGYNGDFTYEIHNFTSGMEPALLQEAMRFACNVARNMVKFFE
;
A
#
# COMPACT_ATOMS: atom_id res chain seq x y z
N MET A 1 2.97 4.10 -18.83
CA MET A 1 2.86 3.87 -17.37
C MET A 1 3.75 2.69 -17.00
N ARG A 2 4.57 2.80 -15.94
CA ARG A 2 5.40 1.68 -15.46
C ARG A 2 4.53 0.66 -14.72
N VAL A 3 4.95 -0.61 -14.77
CA VAL A 3 4.33 -1.70 -14.03
C VAL A 3 5.19 -2.03 -12.82
N SER A 4 4.59 -1.96 -11.62
CA SER A 4 5.24 -2.20 -10.34
C SER A 4 4.52 -3.28 -9.54
N THR A 5 5.16 -3.84 -8.53
CA THR A 5 4.54 -4.75 -7.57
C THR A 5 5.17 -4.65 -6.20
N SER A 6 4.38 -4.94 -5.18
CA SER A 6 4.85 -5.02 -3.80
C SER A 6 5.71 -6.28 -3.57
N THR A 7 6.75 -6.15 -2.74
CA THR A 7 7.50 -7.31 -2.22
C THR A 7 6.61 -8.28 -1.44
N GLY A 8 5.43 -7.85 -1.02
CA GLY A 8 4.42 -8.68 -0.39
C GLY A 8 4.01 -9.90 -1.22
N ILE A 9 4.08 -9.82 -2.56
CA ILE A 9 3.76 -10.96 -3.45
C ILE A 9 4.60 -12.20 -3.14
N CYS A 10 5.83 -12.04 -2.70
CA CYS A 10 6.72 -13.15 -2.35
C CYS A 10 6.50 -13.64 -0.92
N SER A 11 6.13 -12.75 0.01
CA SER A 11 6.03 -13.07 1.43
C SER A 11 4.85 -13.97 1.77
N THR A 12 3.73 -13.84 1.05
CA THR A 12 2.50 -14.58 1.35
C THR A 12 2.55 -16.05 0.96
N VAL A 13 3.24 -16.40 -0.13
CA VAL A 13 3.47 -17.80 -0.51
C VAL A 13 4.11 -18.56 0.63
N LEU A 14 5.09 -17.94 1.25
CA LEU A 14 5.91 -18.55 2.28
C LEU A 14 5.27 -18.54 3.66
N TRP A 15 4.33 -17.64 3.89
CA TRP A 15 3.55 -17.60 5.12
C TRP A 15 2.82 -18.91 5.38
N LYS A 16 2.13 -19.45 4.37
CA LYS A 16 1.42 -20.73 4.50
C LYS A 16 2.36 -21.92 4.65
N GLN A 17 3.54 -21.86 4.04
CA GLN A 17 4.55 -22.91 4.09
C GLN A 17 5.55 -22.72 5.22
N LYS A 18 5.41 -21.67 6.04
CA LYS A 18 6.38 -21.29 7.10
C LYS A 18 7.80 -21.01 6.57
N MET A 19 7.91 -20.62 5.32
CA MET A 19 9.15 -20.16 4.70
C MET A 19 9.00 -18.68 4.38
N TYR A 20 10.09 -17.95 4.32
CA TYR A 20 10.09 -16.52 3.97
C TYR A 20 11.19 -16.29 2.94
N TYR A 21 10.83 -15.67 1.80
CA TYR A 21 11.85 -15.06 0.96
C TYR A 21 12.47 -13.89 1.73
N SER A 22 13.77 -13.73 1.64
CA SER A 22 14.41 -12.48 2.00
C SER A 22 13.91 -11.34 1.08
N CYS A 23 14.09 -10.11 1.49
CA CYS A 23 13.76 -8.98 0.63
C CYS A 23 14.59 -9.02 -0.66
N GLU A 24 15.88 -9.38 -0.58
CA GLU A 24 16.76 -9.58 -1.72
C GLU A 24 16.23 -10.61 -2.73
N GLU A 25 15.81 -11.78 -2.25
CA GLU A 25 15.21 -12.82 -3.12
C GLU A 25 13.92 -12.31 -3.78
N SER A 26 13.12 -11.53 -3.06
CA SER A 26 11.91 -10.89 -3.59
C SER A 26 12.25 -9.88 -4.69
N ILE A 27 13.24 -9.02 -4.47
CA ILE A 27 13.72 -8.03 -5.46
C ILE A 27 14.21 -8.75 -6.72
N GLN A 28 15.02 -9.79 -6.58
CA GLN A 28 15.52 -10.58 -7.70
C GLN A 28 14.42 -11.26 -8.50
N ALA A 29 13.42 -11.83 -7.80
CA ALA A 29 12.29 -12.50 -8.43
C ALA A 29 11.39 -11.51 -9.19
N ILE A 30 11.16 -10.31 -8.63
CA ILE A 30 10.40 -9.24 -9.26
C ILE A 30 11.11 -8.72 -10.52
N ALA A 31 12.42 -8.47 -10.44
CA ALA A 31 13.22 -8.08 -11.59
C ALA A 31 13.17 -9.12 -12.72
N LYS A 32 13.37 -10.39 -12.36
CA LYS A 32 13.35 -11.52 -13.30
C LYS A 32 11.97 -11.74 -13.92
N ALA A 33 10.88 -11.34 -13.25
CA ALA A 33 9.53 -11.38 -13.78
C ALA A 33 9.27 -10.28 -14.82
N GLY A 34 10.08 -9.22 -14.85
CA GLY A 34 10.02 -8.14 -15.82
C GLY A 34 9.24 -6.90 -15.38
N PHE A 35 9.04 -6.70 -14.09
CA PHE A 35 8.49 -5.45 -13.55
C PHE A 35 9.48 -4.28 -13.74
N ASP A 36 8.94 -3.06 -13.85
CA ASP A 36 9.72 -1.84 -14.12
C ASP A 36 10.11 -1.09 -12.85
N ALA A 37 9.40 -1.34 -11.75
CA ALA A 37 9.59 -0.69 -10.46
C ALA A 37 9.12 -1.61 -9.33
N ILE A 38 9.37 -1.20 -8.09
CA ILE A 38 9.05 -1.99 -6.91
C ILE A 38 8.42 -1.13 -5.80
N ASP A 39 7.50 -1.73 -5.06
CA ASP A 39 6.97 -1.27 -3.78
C ASP A 39 7.60 -2.10 -2.65
N LEU A 40 8.28 -1.43 -1.71
CA LEU A 40 8.86 -2.08 -0.54
C LEU A 40 7.84 -2.16 0.61
N CYS A 41 7.30 -3.34 0.84
CA CYS A 41 6.37 -3.62 1.93
C CYS A 41 7.12 -3.75 3.27
N PHE A 42 7.37 -2.64 3.98
CA PHE A 42 8.12 -2.65 5.24
C PHE A 42 7.46 -3.48 6.34
N VAL A 43 6.12 -3.53 6.36
CA VAL A 43 5.38 -4.34 7.33
C VAL A 43 5.75 -5.82 7.25
N ALA A 44 6.09 -6.33 6.08
CA ALA A 44 6.48 -7.73 5.90
C ALA A 44 7.78 -8.08 6.66
N TYR A 45 8.66 -7.10 6.87
CA TYR A 45 9.97 -7.27 7.48
C TYR A 45 10.09 -6.68 8.90
N GLY A 46 9.01 -6.11 9.45
CA GLY A 46 8.99 -5.39 10.72
C GLY A 46 8.47 -6.17 11.93
N ARG A 47 8.22 -7.47 11.78
CA ARG A 47 7.85 -8.34 12.90
C ARG A 47 9.05 -8.60 13.79
N GLU A 48 8.78 -8.97 15.06
CA GLU A 48 9.83 -9.38 15.98
C GLU A 48 10.74 -10.46 15.36
N GLY A 49 12.03 -10.28 15.52
CA GLY A 49 13.04 -11.16 14.92
C GLY A 49 13.39 -10.87 13.45
N LEU A 50 12.61 -10.07 12.73
CA LEU A 50 12.88 -9.71 11.34
C LEU A 50 13.72 -8.44 11.22
N PRO A 51 14.36 -8.19 10.06
CA PRO A 51 15.39 -7.17 9.90
C PRO A 51 14.98 -5.74 10.28
N MET A 52 13.76 -5.31 9.94
CA MET A 52 13.27 -3.98 10.29
C MET A 52 13.05 -3.79 11.79
N ALA A 53 12.98 -4.87 12.58
CA ALA A 53 12.87 -4.82 14.03
C ALA A 53 14.24 -4.86 14.75
N GLN A 54 15.36 -5.09 14.04
CA GLN A 54 16.70 -5.19 14.62
C GLN A 54 17.37 -3.82 14.79
N PRO A 55 18.39 -3.70 15.65
CA PRO A 55 19.12 -2.44 15.85
C PRO A 55 19.82 -1.91 14.60
N ASP A 56 20.29 -2.80 13.71
CA ASP A 56 21.00 -2.50 12.46
C ASP A 56 20.07 -2.33 11.25
N TRP A 57 18.79 -2.12 11.47
CA TRP A 57 17.77 -2.03 10.40
C TRP A 57 18.12 -0.98 9.32
N ARG A 58 18.81 0.13 9.68
CA ARG A 58 19.21 1.15 8.69
C ARG A 58 20.21 0.60 7.68
N ASP A 59 21.15 -0.21 8.11
CA ASP A 59 22.13 -0.83 7.23
C ASP A 59 21.49 -1.93 6.38
N TRP A 60 20.50 -2.62 6.95
CA TRP A 60 19.68 -3.54 6.17
C TRP A 60 18.92 -2.81 5.06
N VAL A 61 18.23 -1.68 5.35
CA VAL A 61 17.50 -0.88 4.35
C VAL A 61 18.43 -0.37 3.25
N LYS A 62 19.62 0.14 3.58
CA LYS A 62 20.62 0.56 2.58
C LYS A 62 20.97 -0.58 1.63
N ARG A 63 21.22 -1.78 2.18
CA ARG A 63 21.50 -2.98 1.35
C ARG A 63 20.33 -3.33 0.43
N GLN A 64 19.06 -3.19 0.89
CA GLN A 64 17.92 -3.43 0.02
C GLN A 64 17.86 -2.42 -1.13
N LYS A 65 18.16 -1.15 -0.85
CA LYS A 65 18.27 -0.12 -1.89
C LYS A 65 19.36 -0.47 -2.91
N GLU A 66 20.53 -0.91 -2.46
CA GLU A 66 21.63 -1.36 -3.32
C GLU A 66 21.21 -2.56 -4.20
N TYR A 67 20.45 -3.52 -3.66
CA TYR A 67 19.89 -4.63 -4.44
C TYR A 67 18.87 -4.16 -5.49
N CYS A 68 18.01 -3.22 -5.16
CA CYS A 68 17.07 -2.62 -6.12
C CYS A 68 17.82 -1.91 -7.25
N ASP A 69 18.85 -1.12 -6.92
CA ASP A 69 19.68 -0.41 -7.91
C ASP A 69 20.43 -1.38 -8.83
N ALA A 70 21.03 -2.41 -8.26
CA ALA A 70 21.72 -3.46 -9.03
C ALA A 70 20.78 -4.25 -9.95
N ALA A 71 19.52 -4.40 -9.54
CA ALA A 71 18.49 -5.05 -10.34
C ALA A 71 17.83 -4.12 -11.37
N GLY A 72 18.14 -2.82 -11.37
CA GLY A 72 17.51 -1.82 -12.23
C GLY A 72 16.05 -1.51 -11.87
N LEU A 73 15.65 -1.77 -10.62
CA LEU A 73 14.29 -1.56 -10.11
C LEU A 73 14.24 -0.30 -9.24
N PRO A 74 13.77 0.85 -9.73
CA PRO A 74 13.53 2.00 -8.88
C PRO A 74 12.47 1.68 -7.82
N VAL A 75 12.71 2.10 -6.58
CA VAL A 75 11.73 2.02 -5.49
C VAL A 75 10.82 3.23 -5.59
N THR A 76 9.61 3.06 -6.11
CA THR A 76 8.71 4.17 -6.39
C THR A 76 7.58 4.32 -5.40
N GLN A 77 7.38 3.31 -4.60
CA GLN A 77 6.40 3.25 -3.53
C GLN A 77 6.95 2.38 -2.39
N ALA A 78 6.48 2.60 -1.19
CA ALA A 78 6.69 1.70 -0.06
C ALA A 78 5.45 1.71 0.83
N HIS A 79 5.26 0.64 1.60
CA HIS A 79 4.13 0.51 2.51
C HIS A 79 4.59 0.52 3.97
N ALA A 80 4.04 1.43 4.77
CA ALA A 80 4.31 1.56 6.19
C ALA A 80 3.66 0.43 7.01
N HIS A 81 4.10 0.28 8.25
CA HIS A 81 3.47 -0.64 9.19
C HIS A 81 2.02 -0.28 9.46
N TYR A 82 1.17 -1.31 9.49
CA TYR A 82 -0.24 -1.20 9.87
C TYR A 82 -0.65 -2.37 10.77
N TYR A 83 -1.81 -2.22 11.40
CA TYR A 83 -2.48 -3.28 12.15
C TYR A 83 -3.93 -3.38 11.72
N GLY A 84 -4.50 -4.57 11.84
CA GLY A 84 -5.92 -4.78 11.61
C GLY A 84 -6.76 -3.95 12.59
N THR A 85 -7.90 -3.44 12.14
CA THR A 85 -8.80 -2.59 12.96
C THR A 85 -9.19 -3.25 14.29
N ARG A 86 -9.39 -4.57 14.31
CA ARG A 86 -9.74 -5.32 15.54
C ARG A 86 -8.59 -5.38 16.53
N GLU A 87 -7.37 -5.47 16.05
CA GLU A 87 -6.15 -5.44 16.89
C GLU A 87 -5.93 -4.05 17.45
N PHE A 88 -6.00 -3.03 16.59
CA PHE A 88 -5.78 -1.64 16.96
C PHE A 88 -6.76 -1.13 18.04
N ARG A 89 -8.00 -1.61 18.04
CA ARG A 89 -8.98 -1.29 19.10
C ARG A 89 -8.56 -1.76 20.50
N LYS A 90 -7.76 -2.83 20.56
CA LYS A 90 -7.28 -3.44 21.81
C LYS A 90 -5.94 -2.87 22.28
N PHE A 91 -5.32 -1.99 21.49
CA PHE A 91 -4.02 -1.44 21.80
C PHE A 91 -4.05 -0.63 23.09
N THR A 92 -3.12 -0.96 23.97
CA THR A 92 -2.74 -0.14 25.11
C THR A 92 -2.04 1.13 24.61
N GLN A 93 -1.76 2.06 25.53
CA GLN A 93 -0.95 3.23 25.20
C GLN A 93 0.45 2.81 24.70
N GLN A 94 1.07 1.81 25.33
CA GLN A 94 2.37 1.29 24.92
C GLN A 94 2.33 0.70 23.51
N ASP A 95 1.31 -0.10 23.15
CA ASP A 95 1.17 -0.65 21.80
C ASP A 95 1.07 0.45 20.75
N ARG A 96 0.39 1.57 21.06
CA ARG A 96 0.28 2.74 20.17
C ARG A 96 1.61 3.47 20.00
N GLU A 97 2.38 3.59 21.05
CA GLU A 97 3.73 4.18 21.03
C GLU A 97 4.69 3.31 20.20
N GLU A 98 4.65 2.00 20.37
CA GLU A 98 5.41 1.05 19.56
C GLU A 98 5.02 1.10 18.08
N HIS A 99 3.72 1.18 17.78
CA HIS A 99 3.24 1.36 16.41
C HIS A 99 3.73 2.66 15.79
N THR A 100 3.62 3.76 16.54
CA THR A 100 4.14 5.07 16.13
C THR A 100 5.65 5.01 15.84
N ALA A 101 6.43 4.35 16.69
CA ALA A 101 7.85 4.17 16.48
C ALA A 101 8.18 3.36 15.21
N LYS A 102 7.35 2.36 14.86
CA LYS A 102 7.49 1.62 13.60
C LYS A 102 7.24 2.50 12.38
N ILE A 103 6.16 3.30 12.38
CA ILE A 103 5.87 4.24 11.27
C ILE A 103 6.99 5.28 11.11
N ILE A 104 7.53 5.83 12.21
CA ILE A 104 8.68 6.74 12.17
C ILE A 104 9.88 6.06 11.48
N ARG A 105 10.13 4.80 11.79
CA ARG A 105 11.18 4.00 11.16
C ARG A 105 10.93 3.79 9.67
N ASP A 106 9.68 3.55 9.29
CA ASP A 106 9.30 3.36 7.88
C ASP A 106 9.48 4.65 7.07
N ILE A 107 9.16 5.81 7.63
CA ILE A 107 9.40 7.11 7.01
C ILE A 107 10.92 7.33 6.77
N GLU A 108 11.75 7.02 7.77
CA GLU A 108 13.20 7.10 7.63
C GLU A 108 13.72 6.09 6.60
N ALA A 109 13.20 4.86 6.60
CA ALA A 109 13.53 3.82 5.61
C ALA A 109 13.14 4.23 4.19
N ALA A 110 11.96 4.82 4.01
CA ALA A 110 11.53 5.38 2.74
C ALA A 110 12.48 6.49 2.26
N GLY A 111 12.94 7.35 3.18
CA GLY A 111 13.95 8.38 2.87
C GLY A 111 15.29 7.79 2.43
N ILE A 112 15.79 6.74 3.10
CA ILE A 112 17.02 6.03 2.71
C ILE A 112 16.89 5.42 1.31
N CYS A 113 15.70 4.90 0.97
CA CYS A 113 15.42 4.33 -0.34
C CYS A 113 15.05 5.37 -1.41
N HIS A 114 14.97 6.66 -1.06
CA HIS A 114 14.50 7.75 -1.95
C HIS A 114 13.11 7.49 -2.53
N VAL A 115 12.21 6.91 -1.71
CA VAL A 115 10.84 6.62 -2.10
C VAL A 115 10.05 7.92 -2.21
N PRO A 116 9.40 8.22 -3.34
CA PRO A 116 8.58 9.43 -3.46
C PRO A 116 7.31 9.38 -2.62
N TRP A 117 6.67 8.21 -2.48
CA TRP A 117 5.42 8.05 -1.76
C TRP A 117 5.44 6.82 -0.84
N LEU A 118 5.28 7.08 0.47
CA LEU A 118 5.03 6.05 1.49
C LEU A 118 3.53 5.91 1.71
N VAL A 119 2.99 4.74 1.42
CA VAL A 119 1.57 4.44 1.69
C VAL A 119 1.37 4.23 3.18
N ILE A 120 0.32 4.84 3.71
CA ILE A 120 -0.03 4.79 5.13
C ILE A 120 -1.54 4.60 5.31
N HIS A 121 -1.94 3.71 6.21
CA HIS A 121 -3.33 3.52 6.58
C HIS A 121 -3.83 4.64 7.51
N PRO A 122 -5.04 5.16 7.29
CA PRO A 122 -5.67 6.05 8.26
C PRO A 122 -6.23 5.26 9.43
N ASP A 123 -6.20 5.89 10.61
CA ASP A 123 -6.75 5.32 11.84
C ASP A 123 -8.17 5.80 12.10
N SER A 124 -8.99 4.93 12.70
CA SER A 124 -10.34 5.25 13.15
C SER A 124 -10.37 5.57 14.63
N ALA A 125 -11.15 6.56 15.00
CA ALA A 125 -11.36 6.91 16.40
C ALA A 125 -12.78 6.56 16.88
N TYR A 126 -12.88 6.26 18.15
CA TYR A 126 -14.09 5.82 18.82
C TYR A 126 -14.32 6.68 20.06
N ASP A 127 -15.57 6.98 20.35
CA ASP A 127 -16.04 7.59 21.60
C ASP A 127 -17.00 6.65 22.33
N GLU A 128 -17.70 7.15 23.34
CA GLU A 128 -18.65 6.34 24.16
C GLU A 128 -19.81 5.79 23.35
N THR A 129 -20.12 6.39 22.19
CA THR A 129 -21.21 5.98 21.30
C THR A 129 -20.77 5.03 20.19
N GLY A 130 -19.45 4.80 20.04
CA GLY A 130 -18.85 3.93 19.04
C GLY A 130 -17.95 4.69 18.06
N TYR A 131 -17.98 4.31 16.78
CA TYR A 131 -17.19 4.97 15.75
C TYR A 131 -17.58 6.43 15.57
N SER A 132 -16.60 7.32 15.56
CA SER A 132 -16.81 8.76 15.40
C SER A 132 -15.98 9.30 14.24
N ARG A 133 -16.64 9.59 13.10
CA ARG A 133 -16.00 10.15 11.90
C ARG A 133 -15.31 11.47 12.20
N ARG A 134 -15.99 12.37 12.91
CA ARG A 134 -15.43 13.68 13.30
C ARG A 134 -14.16 13.55 14.16
N LEU A 135 -14.20 12.66 15.14
CA LEU A 135 -13.05 12.42 16.01
C LEU A 135 -11.91 11.74 15.24
N SER A 136 -12.23 10.85 14.29
CA SER A 136 -11.25 10.21 13.41
C SER A 136 -10.54 11.26 12.56
N LEU A 137 -11.28 12.13 11.88
CA LEU A 137 -10.71 13.22 11.07
C LEU A 137 -9.77 14.11 11.91
N GLN A 138 -10.22 14.52 13.09
CA GLN A 138 -9.41 15.37 13.97
C GLN A 138 -8.10 14.69 14.36
N LYS A 139 -8.19 13.48 14.93
CA LYS A 139 -7.00 12.75 15.41
C LYS A 139 -6.05 12.37 14.29
N GLU A 140 -6.62 11.99 13.15
CA GLU A 140 -5.83 11.59 11.98
C GLU A 140 -5.10 12.80 11.37
N THR A 141 -5.75 13.95 11.31
CA THR A 141 -5.10 15.21 10.90
C THR A 141 -3.92 15.54 11.82
N GLU A 142 -4.08 15.43 13.14
CA GLU A 142 -3.01 15.68 14.09
C GLU A 142 -1.86 14.67 13.94
N ARG A 143 -2.18 13.38 13.76
CA ARG A 143 -1.21 12.30 13.58
C ARG A 143 -0.40 12.48 12.30
N LEU A 144 -1.08 12.69 11.17
CA LEU A 144 -0.43 12.83 9.87
C LEU A 144 0.38 14.13 9.76
N LYS A 145 -0.03 15.23 10.38
CA LYS A 145 0.82 16.44 10.43
C LYS A 145 2.18 16.16 11.07
N ARG A 146 2.21 15.41 12.19
CA ARG A 146 3.48 15.03 12.85
C ARG A 146 4.33 14.13 11.96
N PHE A 147 3.72 13.15 11.29
CA PHE A 147 4.44 12.28 10.36
C PHE A 147 4.90 13.05 9.13
N GLY A 148 4.09 13.98 8.63
CA GLY A 148 4.43 14.83 7.49
C GLY A 148 5.65 15.73 7.76
N GLU A 149 5.75 16.34 8.96
CA GLU A 149 6.94 17.11 9.34
C GLU A 149 8.22 16.27 9.31
N LEU A 150 8.14 14.99 9.69
CA LEU A 150 9.25 14.06 9.59
C LEU A 150 9.52 13.66 8.15
N ALA A 151 8.47 13.26 7.42
CA ALA A 151 8.55 12.81 6.02
C ALA A 151 9.15 13.91 5.11
N ALA A 152 8.78 15.17 5.33
CA ALA A 152 9.34 16.31 4.61
C ALA A 152 10.87 16.43 4.76
N ARG A 153 11.43 16.09 5.95
CA ARG A 153 12.89 16.10 6.18
C ARG A 153 13.62 15.04 5.36
N TYR A 154 12.91 13.96 5.03
CA TYR A 154 13.44 12.85 4.22
C TYR A 154 13.06 12.96 2.73
N GLY A 155 12.29 13.98 2.35
CA GLY A 155 11.80 14.14 0.97
C GLY A 155 10.78 13.10 0.54
N VAL A 156 10.01 12.55 1.51
CA VAL A 156 9.00 11.50 1.29
C VAL A 156 7.60 12.10 1.40
N GLY A 157 6.74 11.83 0.42
CA GLY A 157 5.30 12.11 0.52
C GLY A 157 4.57 10.96 1.22
N LEU A 158 3.45 11.27 1.87
CA LEU A 158 2.57 10.31 2.52
C LEU A 158 1.30 10.13 1.68
N ALA A 159 1.07 8.94 1.15
CA ALA A 159 -0.13 8.57 0.41
C ALA A 159 -1.10 7.81 1.33
N VAL A 160 -2.21 8.44 1.69
CA VAL A 160 -3.22 7.83 2.57
C VAL A 160 -4.08 6.88 1.77
N GLU A 161 -4.16 5.63 2.23
CA GLU A 161 -4.87 4.57 1.52
C GLU A 161 -6.36 4.53 1.89
N ASN A 162 -7.23 4.26 0.89
CA ASN A 162 -8.64 3.97 1.17
C ASN A 162 -8.78 2.59 1.82
N MET A 163 -9.63 2.54 2.84
CA MET A 163 -9.80 1.36 3.69
C MET A 163 -11.10 0.60 3.40
N VAL A 164 -11.14 -0.67 3.84
CA VAL A 164 -12.36 -1.48 3.74
C VAL A 164 -13.36 -1.09 4.81
N GLU A 165 -14.61 -0.83 4.40
CA GLU A 165 -15.79 -0.78 5.25
C GLU A 165 -16.80 -1.82 4.76
N ASN A 166 -17.02 -2.87 5.54
CA ASN A 166 -18.01 -3.91 5.26
C ASN A 166 -18.59 -4.47 6.57
N VAL A 167 -19.47 -5.46 6.46
CA VAL A 167 -20.11 -6.09 7.63
C VAL A 167 -19.09 -6.67 8.61
N GLU A 168 -17.98 -7.18 8.10
CA GLU A 168 -16.93 -7.80 8.93
C GLU A 168 -16.02 -6.77 9.59
N SER A 169 -15.53 -5.77 8.84
CA SER A 169 -14.62 -4.72 9.34
C SER A 169 -15.36 -3.66 10.17
N GLY A 170 -16.65 -3.43 9.89
CA GLY A 170 -17.45 -2.36 10.46
C GLY A 170 -17.08 -0.99 9.90
N ARG A 171 -17.66 0.08 10.49
CA ARG A 171 -17.41 1.47 10.11
C ARG A 171 -15.94 1.84 10.31
N ARG A 172 -15.34 2.45 9.29
CA ARG A 172 -13.91 2.80 9.28
C ARG A 172 -13.68 4.14 8.58
N PHE A 173 -12.85 5.00 9.17
CA PHE A 173 -12.43 6.26 8.55
C PHE A 173 -11.51 5.99 7.36
N GLY A 174 -11.66 6.78 6.31
CA GLY A 174 -10.89 6.64 5.08
C GLY A 174 -11.42 5.55 4.15
N SER A 175 -12.61 4.99 4.39
CA SER A 175 -13.22 4.00 3.49
C SER A 175 -13.83 4.62 2.23
N THR A 176 -14.03 5.94 2.21
CA THR A 176 -14.59 6.66 1.06
C THR A 176 -13.65 7.76 0.57
N GLN A 177 -13.81 8.16 -0.69
CA GLN A 177 -13.04 9.28 -1.25
C GLN A 177 -13.34 10.60 -0.53
N GLU A 178 -14.57 10.80 -0.03
CA GLU A 178 -14.93 12.01 0.73
C GLU A 178 -14.13 12.11 2.03
N ASP A 179 -13.94 11.00 2.76
CA ASP A 179 -13.14 10.97 3.97
C ASP A 179 -11.69 11.38 3.67
N LEU A 180 -11.11 10.84 2.60
CA LEU A 180 -9.73 11.10 2.21
C LEU A 180 -9.54 12.53 1.73
N LEU A 181 -10.45 13.05 0.90
CA LEU A 181 -10.40 14.43 0.40
C LEU A 181 -10.58 15.46 1.53
N GLU A 182 -11.48 15.20 2.48
CA GLU A 182 -11.64 16.06 3.66
C GLU A 182 -10.39 16.05 4.53
N LEU A 183 -9.75 14.87 4.70
CA LEU A 183 -8.49 14.75 5.42
C LEU A 183 -7.36 15.53 4.73
N LEU A 184 -7.20 15.39 3.41
CA LEU A 184 -6.21 16.15 2.65
C LEU A 184 -6.45 17.67 2.75
N SER A 185 -7.70 18.09 2.67
CA SER A 185 -8.07 19.51 2.87
C SER A 185 -7.66 20.02 4.26
N ALA A 186 -7.83 19.21 5.30
CA ALA A 186 -7.43 19.56 6.67
C ALA A 186 -5.89 19.56 6.87
N LEU A 187 -5.16 18.75 6.08
CA LEU A 187 -3.70 18.70 6.08
C LEU A 187 -3.07 19.89 5.35
N GLY A 188 -3.64 20.29 4.20
CA GLY A 188 -3.34 21.53 3.51
C GLY A 188 -2.02 21.59 2.73
N ASP A 189 -1.38 20.46 2.42
CA ASP A 189 -0.14 20.38 1.64
C ASP A 189 -0.19 19.24 0.61
N ASP A 190 -0.59 19.59 -0.62
CA ASP A 190 -0.75 18.66 -1.75
C ASP A 190 0.58 18.06 -2.26
N LYS A 191 1.72 18.61 -1.85
CA LYS A 191 3.03 18.10 -2.23
C LYS A 191 3.50 17.01 -1.26
N LEU A 192 3.06 17.11 -0.02
CA LEU A 192 3.45 16.19 1.05
C LEU A 192 2.41 15.08 1.27
N PHE A 193 1.14 15.37 1.02
CA PHE A 193 0.04 14.43 1.24
C PHE A 193 -0.70 14.12 -0.05
N GLY A 194 -1.03 12.85 -0.23
CA GLY A 194 -1.80 12.35 -1.36
C GLY A 194 -2.63 11.14 -0.98
N ILE A 195 -3.28 10.56 -1.97
CA ILE A 195 -4.12 9.36 -1.83
C ILE A 195 -3.46 8.20 -2.55
N CYS A 196 -3.42 7.04 -1.88
CA CYS A 196 -3.25 5.74 -2.49
C CYS A 196 -4.64 5.14 -2.68
N TRP A 197 -4.99 4.73 -3.91
CA TRP A 197 -6.25 4.06 -4.16
C TRP A 197 -6.06 2.55 -4.28
N ASP A 198 -6.63 1.82 -3.32
CA ASP A 198 -6.72 0.36 -3.36
C ASP A 198 -8.03 -0.06 -4.01
N THR A 199 -7.91 -0.77 -5.14
CA THR A 199 -9.05 -1.19 -5.97
C THR A 199 -9.86 -2.31 -5.33
N GLY A 200 -9.22 -3.18 -4.56
CA GLY A 200 -9.89 -4.26 -3.83
C GLY A 200 -10.65 -3.75 -2.61
N HIS A 201 -10.06 -2.85 -1.83
CA HIS A 201 -10.74 -2.17 -0.72
C HIS A 201 -12.01 -1.44 -1.19
N ALA A 202 -11.88 -0.69 -2.28
CA ALA A 202 -13.01 0.02 -2.88
C ALA A 202 -14.09 -0.92 -3.42
N ASN A 203 -13.72 -2.09 -3.96
CA ASN A 203 -14.68 -3.11 -4.41
C ASN A 203 -15.44 -3.71 -3.23
N LEU A 204 -14.76 -4.02 -2.12
CA LEU A 204 -15.39 -4.53 -0.89
C LEU A 204 -16.33 -3.51 -0.24
N THR A 205 -15.99 -2.23 -0.31
CA THR A 205 -16.81 -1.12 0.19
C THR A 205 -17.94 -0.77 -0.79
N GLN A 206 -18.02 -1.46 -1.95
CA GLN A 206 -19.01 -1.25 -3.02
C GLN A 206 -19.01 0.19 -3.57
N MET A 207 -17.83 0.78 -3.68
CA MET A 207 -17.64 2.13 -4.17
C MET A 207 -17.83 2.22 -5.69
N ASN A 208 -18.38 3.34 -6.17
CA ASN A 208 -18.29 3.70 -7.58
C ASN A 208 -16.87 4.18 -7.87
N GLN A 209 -15.93 3.26 -8.07
CA GLN A 209 -14.51 3.56 -8.22
C GLN A 209 -14.20 4.56 -9.33
N PRO A 210 -14.79 4.45 -10.56
CA PRO A 210 -14.56 5.44 -11.59
C PRO A 210 -14.96 6.88 -11.19
N ALA A 211 -16.06 7.04 -10.46
CA ALA A 211 -16.49 8.34 -9.96
C ALA A 211 -15.52 8.86 -8.88
N ALA A 212 -15.18 8.00 -7.92
CA ALA A 212 -14.23 8.33 -6.85
C ALA A 212 -12.86 8.76 -7.39
N ILE A 213 -12.31 8.03 -8.36
CA ILE A 213 -11.02 8.37 -8.99
C ILE A 213 -11.07 9.74 -9.68
N ARG A 214 -12.17 10.04 -10.40
CA ARG A 214 -12.34 11.38 -11.02
C ARG A 214 -12.39 12.50 -9.99
N GLU A 215 -13.08 12.27 -8.86
CA GLU A 215 -13.19 13.24 -7.78
C GLU A 215 -11.84 13.45 -7.07
N ILE A 216 -11.08 12.39 -6.82
CA ILE A 216 -9.72 12.43 -6.27
C ILE A 216 -8.78 13.21 -7.19
N GLY A 217 -8.86 12.99 -8.50
CA GLY A 217 -8.10 13.74 -9.49
C GLY A 217 -6.60 13.75 -9.22
N SER A 218 -6.00 14.95 -9.16
CA SER A 218 -4.55 15.15 -8.97
C SER A 218 -4.03 14.77 -7.57
N HIS A 219 -4.90 14.53 -6.60
CA HIS A 219 -4.51 14.02 -5.28
C HIS A 219 -4.14 12.54 -5.29
N LEU A 220 -4.47 11.80 -6.37
CA LEU A 220 -4.06 10.42 -6.55
C LEU A 220 -2.55 10.35 -6.80
N LYS A 221 -1.80 9.71 -5.89
CA LYS A 221 -0.33 9.63 -5.94
C LYS A 221 0.19 8.20 -6.03
N ALA A 222 -0.56 7.24 -5.54
CA ALA A 222 -0.20 5.83 -5.53
C ALA A 222 -1.42 4.95 -5.84
N LEU A 223 -1.16 3.72 -6.26
CA LEU A 223 -2.18 2.70 -6.50
C LEU A 223 -1.80 1.41 -5.80
N HIS A 224 -2.80 0.73 -5.25
CA HIS A 224 -2.78 -0.69 -4.93
C HIS A 224 -3.77 -1.41 -5.84
N ILE A 225 -3.25 -2.03 -6.86
CA ILE A 225 -4.05 -2.75 -7.85
C ILE A 225 -4.16 -4.20 -7.42
N ASN A 226 -5.36 -4.60 -7.07
CA ASN A 226 -5.72 -5.97 -6.76
C ASN A 226 -7.21 -6.20 -7.05
N ASP A 227 -7.63 -7.44 -7.04
CA ASP A 227 -9.01 -7.86 -7.28
C ASP A 227 -9.53 -8.73 -6.14
N ASN A 228 -10.82 -8.81 -5.99
CA ASN A 228 -11.50 -9.72 -5.08
C ASN A 228 -12.92 -10.02 -5.55
N ARG A 229 -13.58 -10.97 -4.88
CA ARG A 229 -14.94 -11.40 -5.22
C ARG A 229 -16.04 -10.70 -4.41
N GLY A 230 -15.72 -9.56 -3.79
CA GLY A 230 -16.69 -8.76 -3.04
C GLY A 230 -17.02 -9.30 -1.64
N GLU A 231 -16.34 -10.33 -1.15
CA GLU A 231 -16.59 -10.94 0.15
C GLU A 231 -15.41 -10.75 1.13
N ARG A 232 -14.19 -10.89 0.62
CA ARG A 232 -12.95 -10.84 1.39
C ARG A 232 -11.92 -10.01 0.68
N ASP A 233 -10.97 -9.51 1.45
CA ASP A 233 -9.78 -8.85 0.95
C ASP A 233 -8.79 -9.89 0.41
N ASP A 234 -9.12 -10.37 -0.80
CA ASP A 234 -8.45 -11.54 -1.38
C ASP A 234 -7.11 -11.22 -2.03
N HIS A 235 -6.83 -9.96 -2.35
CA HIS A 235 -5.62 -9.52 -3.07
C HIS A 235 -5.28 -10.42 -4.28
N LEU A 236 -6.28 -10.65 -5.14
CA LEU A 236 -6.13 -11.45 -6.35
C LEU A 236 -5.53 -10.64 -7.49
N LEU A 237 -4.99 -11.34 -8.48
CA LEU A 237 -4.63 -10.73 -9.75
C LEU A 237 -5.88 -10.17 -10.45
N PRO A 238 -5.82 -9.00 -11.11
CA PRO A 238 -6.91 -8.49 -11.95
C PRO A 238 -7.51 -9.54 -12.88
N TYR A 239 -8.83 -9.48 -13.05
CA TYR A 239 -9.68 -10.44 -13.77
C TYR A 239 -9.96 -11.78 -13.06
N LEU A 240 -9.44 -12.00 -11.84
CA LEU A 240 -9.80 -13.17 -11.03
C LEU A 240 -10.90 -12.88 -10.01
N GLY A 241 -11.34 -11.63 -9.92
CA GLY A 241 -12.43 -11.14 -9.08
C GLY A 241 -13.50 -10.40 -9.89
N TYR A 242 -14.10 -9.39 -9.25
CA TYR A 242 -15.27 -8.68 -9.78
C TYR A 242 -15.06 -7.19 -10.00
N VAL A 243 -13.83 -6.67 -9.88
CA VAL A 243 -13.52 -5.27 -10.18
C VAL A 243 -13.78 -5.00 -11.68
N GLU A 244 -14.54 -3.95 -11.97
CA GLU A 244 -14.83 -3.53 -13.34
C GLU A 244 -13.67 -2.70 -13.91
N TRP A 245 -12.71 -3.38 -14.54
CA TRP A 245 -11.43 -2.78 -14.96
C TRP A 245 -11.56 -1.71 -16.03
N THR A 246 -12.40 -1.93 -17.07
CA THR A 246 -12.49 -0.97 -18.19
C THR A 246 -12.89 0.44 -17.76
N PRO A 247 -14.00 0.65 -17.00
CA PRO A 247 -14.37 1.97 -16.56
C PRO A 247 -13.39 2.57 -15.55
N LEU A 248 -12.71 1.73 -14.74
CA LEU A 248 -11.68 2.16 -13.80
C LEU A 248 -10.45 2.69 -14.53
N LEU A 249 -9.91 1.95 -15.51
CA LEU A 249 -8.78 2.37 -16.34
C LEU A 249 -9.10 3.64 -17.12
N GLN A 250 -10.35 3.79 -17.61
CA GLN A 250 -10.81 5.01 -18.26
C GLN A 250 -10.76 6.21 -17.31
N ALA A 251 -11.22 6.06 -16.07
CA ALA A 251 -11.16 7.13 -15.08
C ALA A 251 -9.72 7.53 -14.73
N LEU A 252 -8.83 6.55 -14.55
CA LEU A 252 -7.39 6.80 -14.34
C LEU A 252 -6.78 7.59 -15.51
N LYS A 253 -7.11 7.24 -16.75
CA LYS A 253 -6.65 7.95 -17.96
C LYS A 253 -7.17 9.39 -17.99
N GLU A 254 -8.44 9.61 -17.69
CA GLU A 254 -9.09 10.91 -17.68
C GLU A 254 -8.53 11.86 -16.62
N THR A 255 -8.11 11.34 -15.46
CA THR A 255 -7.47 12.16 -14.41
C THR A 255 -6.02 12.53 -14.72
N GLY A 256 -5.43 11.92 -15.76
CA GLY A 256 -4.03 12.14 -16.11
C GLY A 256 -3.07 11.52 -15.08
N TYR A 257 -3.49 10.48 -14.36
CA TYR A 257 -2.62 9.78 -13.41
C TYR A 257 -1.34 9.32 -14.11
N ASN A 258 -0.20 9.70 -13.56
CA ASN A 258 1.13 9.45 -14.13
C ASN A 258 2.07 8.67 -13.20
N GLY A 259 1.54 8.17 -12.09
CA GLY A 259 2.25 7.25 -11.20
C GLY A 259 2.36 5.84 -11.78
N ASP A 260 2.79 4.90 -10.96
CA ASP A 260 2.96 3.51 -11.38
C ASP A 260 1.66 2.70 -11.22
N PHE A 261 1.51 1.68 -12.05
CA PHE A 261 0.49 0.65 -11.93
C PHE A 261 1.05 -0.42 -10.97
N THR A 262 0.83 -0.21 -9.67
CA THR A 262 1.45 -1.00 -8.62
C THR A 262 0.52 -2.10 -8.14
N TYR A 263 0.92 -3.34 -8.31
CA TYR A 263 0.21 -4.49 -7.78
C TYR A 263 0.40 -4.69 -6.28
N GLU A 264 -0.72 -4.97 -5.61
CA GLU A 264 -0.76 -5.51 -4.26
C GLU A 264 -1.53 -6.86 -4.25
N ILE A 265 -0.97 -7.88 -4.87
CA ILE A 265 -1.61 -9.17 -5.15
C ILE A 265 -1.04 -10.31 -4.30
N HIS A 266 -0.92 -10.09 -3.00
CA HIS A 266 -0.26 -11.01 -2.07
C HIS A 266 -0.80 -12.44 -2.11
N ASN A 267 -2.12 -12.60 -2.28
CA ASN A 267 -2.75 -13.92 -2.24
C ASN A 267 -2.82 -14.61 -3.61
N PHE A 268 -2.48 -13.93 -4.69
CA PHE A 268 -2.44 -14.55 -6.02
C PHE A 268 -1.46 -15.72 -6.07
N THR A 269 -0.31 -15.57 -5.44
CA THR A 269 0.72 -16.61 -5.37
C THR A 269 0.59 -17.52 -4.15
N SER A 270 -0.35 -17.22 -3.25
CA SER A 270 -0.52 -17.93 -1.99
C SER A 270 -0.92 -19.39 -2.19
N GLY A 271 -0.10 -20.29 -1.66
CA GLY A 271 -0.32 -21.74 -1.78
C GLY A 271 0.24 -22.36 -3.06
N MET A 272 0.91 -21.58 -3.93
CA MET A 272 1.65 -22.14 -5.05
C MET A 272 2.94 -22.82 -4.57
N GLU A 273 3.36 -23.86 -5.28
CA GLU A 273 4.68 -24.44 -5.09
C GLU A 273 5.76 -23.40 -5.45
N PRO A 274 6.86 -23.30 -4.70
CA PRO A 274 7.93 -22.33 -4.96
C PRO A 274 8.46 -22.36 -6.40
N ALA A 275 8.51 -23.54 -7.01
CA ALA A 275 8.95 -23.72 -8.40
C ALA A 275 8.05 -23.01 -9.42
N LEU A 276 6.80 -22.73 -9.09
CA LEU A 276 5.83 -22.05 -9.97
C LEU A 276 5.80 -20.52 -9.76
N LEU A 277 6.36 -20.03 -8.65
CA LEU A 277 6.25 -18.62 -8.29
C LEU A 277 6.78 -17.68 -9.37
N GLN A 278 7.94 -17.99 -9.97
CA GLN A 278 8.54 -17.15 -10.99
C GLN A 278 7.67 -17.04 -12.25
N GLU A 279 7.03 -18.12 -12.67
CA GLU A 279 6.12 -18.12 -13.83
C GLU A 279 4.81 -17.37 -13.50
N ALA A 280 4.28 -17.54 -12.29
CA ALA A 280 3.11 -16.80 -11.83
C ALA A 280 3.37 -15.28 -11.81
N MET A 281 4.52 -14.84 -11.31
CA MET A 281 4.91 -13.42 -11.29
C MET A 281 5.09 -12.88 -12.71
N ARG A 282 5.68 -13.65 -13.62
CA ARG A 282 5.82 -13.27 -15.03
C ARG A 282 4.45 -13.13 -15.70
N PHE A 283 3.53 -14.05 -15.41
CA PHE A 283 2.15 -13.96 -15.89
C PHE A 283 1.45 -12.70 -15.34
N ALA A 284 1.60 -12.41 -14.05
CA ALA A 284 1.04 -11.21 -13.45
C ALA A 284 1.60 -9.93 -14.11
N CYS A 285 2.90 -9.86 -14.33
CA CYS A 285 3.53 -8.75 -15.05
C CYS A 285 2.96 -8.58 -16.47
N ASN A 286 2.76 -9.67 -17.21
CA ASN A 286 2.16 -9.63 -18.55
C ASN A 286 0.71 -9.13 -18.53
N VAL A 287 -0.08 -9.50 -17.53
CA VAL A 287 -1.44 -8.97 -17.33
C VAL A 287 -1.39 -7.45 -17.13
N ALA A 288 -0.53 -6.96 -16.21
CA ALA A 288 -0.37 -5.52 -15.99
C ALA A 288 0.06 -4.79 -17.25
N ARG A 289 1.06 -5.31 -17.98
CA ARG A 289 1.51 -4.71 -19.26
C ARG A 289 0.40 -4.64 -20.29
N ASN A 290 -0.51 -5.62 -20.32
CA ASN A 290 -1.66 -5.56 -21.21
C ASN A 290 -2.67 -4.48 -20.75
N MET A 291 -2.90 -4.34 -19.45
CA MET A 291 -3.79 -3.33 -18.88
C MET A 291 -3.28 -1.92 -19.13
N VAL A 292 -1.98 -1.66 -18.94
CA VAL A 292 -1.39 -0.33 -19.11
C VAL A 292 -1.33 0.14 -20.57
N LYS A 293 -1.48 -0.73 -21.56
CA LYS A 293 -1.68 -0.34 -22.97
C LYS A 293 -2.89 0.57 -23.16
N PHE A 294 -3.84 0.51 -22.25
CA PHE A 294 -5.02 1.37 -22.26
C PHE A 294 -4.65 2.87 -22.18
N PHE A 295 -3.47 3.18 -21.67
CA PHE A 295 -2.99 4.55 -21.48
C PHE A 295 -2.18 5.07 -22.70
N GLU A 296 -1.80 4.18 -23.60
CA GLU A 296 -1.19 4.53 -24.89
C GLU A 296 -2.25 5.07 -25.86
#